data_f7b92d90124d930afd0e32a66e44470a
#
_entry.id   f7b92d90124d930afd0e32a66e44470a
#
_cell.length_a   1.000
_cell.length_b   1.000
_cell.length_c   1.000
_cell.angle_alpha   90.00
_cell.angle_beta   90.00
_cell.angle_gamma   90.00
#
_symmetry.space_group_name_H-M   'P 1'
#
loop_
_entity.id
_entity.type
_entity.pdbx_description
1 polymer ?
#
loop_
_entity_poly.entity_id
_entity_poly.type
_entity_poly.pdbx_seq_one_letter_code
_entity_poly.pdbx_strand_id
1 'polypeptide(L)'
;MAESIRDFLQEPFSEWMDELADESSGGDDSSPECRLSRNGAGALAIAMQQTMAVRDALLVSIIVDERRSSRDFLMGFMANPTLPGNTRHLEESLNGSFRDASRKPDTKRCDNGVNMMFDIIGMVPERYHVQPLAIISYVLWW
;
A
#
# COMPACT_ATOMS: atom_id res chain seq x y z
N MET A 1 -11.81 -13.31 13.37
CA MET A 1 -10.93 -12.12 13.27
C MET A 1 -10.22 -12.05 11.93
N ALA A 2 -9.41 -13.06 11.55
CA ALA A 2 -8.69 -13.05 10.26
C ALA A 2 -9.63 -12.97 9.06
N GLU A 3 -10.76 -13.67 9.09
CA GLU A 3 -11.75 -13.63 8.02
C GLU A 3 -12.39 -12.26 7.89
N SER A 4 -12.63 -11.58 9.01
CA SER A 4 -13.23 -10.24 8.99
C SER A 4 -12.32 -9.21 8.34
N ILE A 5 -11.01 -9.31 8.56
CA ILE A 5 -10.05 -8.42 7.91
C ILE A 5 -10.00 -8.69 6.42
N ARG A 6 -9.97 -9.95 6.00
CA ARG A 6 -10.00 -10.32 4.59
C ARG A 6 -11.25 -9.80 3.90
N ASP A 7 -12.41 -10.02 4.52
CA ASP A 7 -13.69 -9.59 3.95
C ASP A 7 -13.73 -8.08 3.82
N PHE A 8 -13.28 -7.36 4.84
CA PHE A 8 -13.28 -5.90 4.85
C PHE A 8 -12.34 -5.31 3.80
N LEU A 9 -11.16 -5.91 3.62
CA LEU A 9 -10.12 -5.35 2.77
C LEU A 9 -10.07 -5.94 1.35
N GLN A 10 -10.82 -6.98 1.06
CA GLN A 10 -10.72 -7.67 -0.22
C GLN A 10 -10.89 -6.73 -1.42
N GLU A 11 -11.96 -5.97 -1.46
CA GLU A 11 -12.18 -5.02 -2.55
C GLU A 11 -11.26 -3.79 -2.47
N PRO A 12 -11.14 -3.12 -1.31
CA PRO A 12 -10.25 -1.95 -1.22
C PRO A 12 -8.80 -2.26 -1.55
N PHE A 13 -8.28 -3.39 -1.09
CA PHE A 13 -6.91 -3.76 -1.36
C PHE A 13 -6.69 -4.18 -2.82
N SER A 14 -7.65 -4.87 -3.41
CA SER A 14 -7.60 -5.22 -4.83
C SER A 14 -7.60 -3.95 -5.70
N GLU A 15 -8.46 -3.00 -5.38
CA GLU A 15 -8.49 -1.69 -6.05
C GLU A 15 -7.15 -0.97 -5.93
N TRP A 16 -6.58 -0.96 -4.71
CA TRP A 16 -5.26 -0.39 -4.46
C TRP A 16 -4.20 -1.01 -5.36
N MET A 17 -4.12 -2.35 -5.39
CA MET A 17 -3.09 -3.05 -6.15
C MET A 17 -3.25 -2.84 -7.66
N ASP A 18 -4.48 -2.83 -8.16
CA ASP A 18 -4.75 -2.59 -9.57
C ASP A 18 -4.32 -1.18 -10.00
N GLU A 19 -4.67 -0.17 -9.21
CA GLU A 19 -4.29 1.21 -9.51
C GLU A 19 -2.78 1.43 -9.37
N LEU A 20 -2.16 0.76 -8.39
CA LEU A 20 -0.72 0.84 -8.18
C LEU A 20 0.06 0.30 -9.39
N ALA A 21 -0.45 -0.73 -10.02
CA ALA A 21 0.17 -1.36 -11.18
C ALA A 21 -0.17 -0.67 -12.50
N ASP A 22 -1.05 0.33 -12.51
CA ASP A 22 -1.49 1.01 -13.72
C ASP A 22 -0.38 1.83 -14.35
N GLU A 23 0.02 1.46 -15.55
CA GLU A 23 1.05 2.16 -16.32
C GLU A 23 0.49 3.27 -17.22
N SER A 24 -0.83 3.29 -17.43
CA SER A 24 -1.46 4.17 -18.41
C SER A 24 -1.68 5.60 -17.89
N SER A 25 -1.53 5.83 -16.59
CA SER A 25 -1.90 7.10 -15.96
C SER A 25 -0.86 8.22 -16.10
N GLY A 26 0.20 8.00 -16.87
CA GLY A 26 1.33 8.92 -16.92
C GLY A 26 1.27 10.03 -17.93
N GLY A 27 0.23 10.15 -18.74
CA GLY A 27 0.31 11.01 -19.91
C GLY A 27 -0.79 12.03 -20.10
N ASP A 28 -1.81 12.05 -19.28
CA ASP A 28 -2.93 12.93 -19.53
C ASP A 28 -3.19 13.85 -18.35
N ASP A 29 -2.84 15.11 -18.52
CA ASP A 29 -3.04 16.18 -17.54
C ASP A 29 -4.52 16.59 -17.37
N SER A 30 -5.43 15.87 -17.98
CA SER A 30 -6.77 16.39 -18.17
C SER A 30 -7.74 16.16 -17.03
N SER A 31 -7.34 15.48 -15.96
CA SER A 31 -8.27 15.32 -14.83
C SER A 31 -7.56 14.94 -13.53
N PRO A 32 -7.76 15.74 -12.47
CA PRO A 32 -7.32 15.36 -11.12
C PRO A 32 -8.31 14.37 -10.50
N GLU A 33 -8.73 13.34 -11.27
CA GLU A 33 -9.61 12.32 -10.70
C GLU A 33 -8.82 11.44 -9.75
N CYS A 34 -9.35 11.29 -8.54
CA CYS A 34 -8.81 10.37 -7.57
C CYS A 34 -8.86 8.95 -8.12
N ARG A 35 -7.75 8.26 -8.08
CA ARG A 35 -7.64 6.88 -8.60
C ARG A 35 -8.44 5.89 -7.76
N LEU A 36 -8.52 6.14 -6.45
CA LEU A 36 -9.27 5.29 -5.54
C LEU A 36 -10.70 5.78 -5.41
N SER A 37 -11.64 4.84 -5.26
CA SER A 37 -13.00 5.19 -4.90
C SER A 37 -13.03 5.77 -3.48
N ARG A 38 -14.05 6.57 -3.19
CA ARG A 38 -14.21 7.15 -1.85
C ARG A 38 -14.36 6.05 -0.79
N ASN A 39 -15.10 4.99 -1.10
CA ASN A 39 -15.26 3.85 -0.19
C ASN A 39 -13.95 3.12 0.03
N GLY A 40 -13.18 2.88 -1.04
CA GLY A 40 -11.88 2.23 -0.95
C GLY A 40 -10.89 3.04 -0.12
N ALA A 41 -10.80 4.34 -0.39
CA ALA A 41 -9.92 5.23 0.36
C ALA A 41 -10.26 5.25 1.84
N GLY A 42 -11.55 5.36 2.17
CA GLY A 42 -12.01 5.36 3.56
C GLY A 42 -11.71 4.05 4.28
N ALA A 43 -11.94 2.93 3.61
CA ALA A 43 -11.66 1.61 4.19
C ALA A 43 -10.17 1.43 4.47
N LEU A 44 -9.30 1.81 3.52
CA LEU A 44 -7.84 1.71 3.71
C LEU A 44 -7.36 2.62 4.84
N ALA A 45 -7.90 3.84 4.92
CA ALA A 45 -7.54 4.79 5.98
C ALA A 45 -7.90 4.25 7.36
N ILE A 46 -9.10 3.72 7.51
CA ILE A 46 -9.56 3.13 8.78
C ILE A 46 -8.68 1.94 9.15
N ALA A 47 -8.41 1.06 8.19
CA ALA A 47 -7.62 -0.14 8.44
C ALA A 47 -6.19 0.21 8.85
N MET A 48 -5.56 1.18 8.19
CA MET A 48 -4.21 1.64 8.56
C MET A 48 -4.17 2.20 9.98
N GLN A 49 -5.22 2.89 10.39
CA GLN A 49 -5.31 3.47 11.73
C GLN A 49 -5.46 2.40 12.81
N GLN A 50 -6.18 1.33 12.49
CA GLN A 50 -6.48 0.27 13.46
C GLN A 50 -5.37 -0.76 13.58
N THR A 51 -4.64 -1.03 12.50
CA THR A 51 -3.59 -2.06 12.52
C THR A 51 -2.38 -1.63 11.71
N MET A 52 -1.22 -1.67 12.35
CA MET A 52 0.05 -1.35 11.70
C MET A 52 0.37 -2.35 10.58
N ALA A 53 -0.16 -3.56 10.65
CA ALA A 53 0.05 -4.57 9.62
C ALA A 53 -0.49 -4.10 8.26
N VAL A 54 -1.63 -3.42 8.24
CA VAL A 54 -2.18 -2.87 7.00
C VAL A 54 -1.28 -1.76 6.45
N ARG A 55 -0.83 -0.85 7.31
CA ARG A 55 0.12 0.19 6.91
C ARG A 55 1.39 -0.42 6.32
N ASP A 56 1.95 -1.41 7.00
CA ASP A 56 3.18 -2.05 6.54
C ASP A 56 2.99 -2.79 5.23
N ALA A 57 1.85 -3.46 5.04
CA ALA A 57 1.54 -4.14 3.79
C ALA A 57 1.40 -3.15 2.62
N LEU A 58 0.74 -2.02 2.85
CA LEU A 58 0.62 -0.99 1.82
C LEU A 58 1.98 -0.39 1.46
N LEU A 59 2.82 -0.14 2.46
CA LEU A 59 4.18 0.34 2.22
C LEU A 59 4.98 -0.65 1.39
N VAL A 60 4.95 -1.93 1.76
CA VAL A 60 5.66 -2.98 1.03
C VAL A 60 5.13 -3.10 -0.39
N SER A 61 3.82 -2.94 -0.60
CA SER A 61 3.23 -3.00 -1.94
C SER A 61 3.80 -1.94 -2.88
N ILE A 62 4.18 -0.78 -2.35
CA ILE A 62 4.79 0.29 -3.14
C ILE A 62 6.26 0.00 -3.44
N ILE A 63 7.01 -0.44 -2.44
CA ILE A 63 8.46 -0.58 -2.50
C ILE A 63 8.90 -1.89 -3.16
N VAL A 64 8.20 -2.98 -2.88
CA VAL A 64 8.55 -4.32 -3.34
C VAL A 64 7.64 -4.72 -4.50
N ASP A 65 8.22 -5.23 -5.59
CA ASP A 65 7.40 -5.64 -6.73
C ASP A 65 6.53 -6.87 -6.41
N GLU A 66 5.43 -7.05 -7.16
CA GLU A 66 4.48 -8.13 -6.92
C GLU A 66 5.09 -9.53 -7.07
N ARG A 67 6.20 -9.67 -7.79
CA ARG A 67 6.86 -10.97 -7.94
C ARG A 67 7.45 -11.44 -6.63
N ARG A 68 7.91 -10.50 -5.79
CA ARG A 68 8.55 -10.79 -4.50
C ARG A 68 7.56 -10.75 -3.34
N SER A 69 6.54 -9.89 -3.44
CA SER A 69 5.47 -9.80 -2.44
C SER A 69 4.13 -9.69 -3.16
N SER A 70 3.50 -10.84 -3.40
CA SER A 70 2.23 -10.91 -4.11
C SER A 70 1.10 -10.32 -3.27
N ARG A 71 0.02 -9.93 -3.94
CA ARG A 71 -1.16 -9.44 -3.24
C ARG A 71 -1.77 -10.51 -2.33
N ASP A 72 -1.70 -11.78 -2.72
CA ASP A 72 -2.17 -12.88 -1.86
C ASP A 72 -1.34 -12.99 -0.59
N PHE A 73 -0.02 -12.87 -0.70
CA PHE A 73 0.86 -12.87 0.47
C PHE A 73 0.57 -11.67 1.37
N LEU A 74 0.45 -10.49 0.81
CA LEU A 74 0.18 -9.27 1.60
C LEU A 74 -1.18 -9.35 2.30
N MET A 75 -2.20 -9.87 1.62
CA MET A 75 -3.50 -10.09 2.26
C MET A 75 -3.39 -11.10 3.41
N GLY A 76 -2.65 -12.19 3.21
CA GLY A 76 -2.38 -13.16 4.26
C GLY A 76 -1.64 -12.56 5.46
N PHE A 77 -0.67 -11.69 5.20
CA PHE A 77 0.04 -10.96 6.25
C PHE A 77 -0.90 -10.04 7.02
N MET A 78 -1.74 -9.26 6.33
CA MET A 78 -2.70 -8.37 7.00
C MET A 78 -3.70 -9.14 7.86
N ALA A 79 -4.11 -10.33 7.40
CA ALA A 79 -5.05 -11.17 8.15
C ALA A 79 -4.39 -11.87 9.34
N ASN A 80 -3.12 -12.23 9.23
CA ASN A 80 -2.38 -12.96 10.27
C ASN A 80 -0.97 -12.40 10.44
N PRO A 81 -0.83 -11.16 10.95
CA PRO A 81 0.49 -10.51 11.05
C PRO A 81 1.43 -11.15 12.06
N THR A 82 0.89 -11.92 13.01
CA THR A 82 1.70 -12.54 14.06
C THR A 82 2.28 -13.89 13.66
N LEU A 83 1.94 -14.43 12.50
CA LEU A 83 2.56 -15.66 12.01
C LEU A 83 4.04 -15.40 11.71
N PRO A 84 4.97 -16.16 12.33
CA PRO A 84 6.41 -15.89 12.17
C PRO A 84 6.90 -15.92 10.73
N GLY A 85 6.36 -16.82 9.91
CA GLY A 85 6.72 -16.90 8.50
C GLY A 85 6.34 -15.65 7.71
N ASN A 86 5.19 -15.07 8.01
CA ASN A 86 4.71 -13.86 7.34
C ASN A 86 5.58 -12.66 7.69
N THR A 87 5.89 -12.48 8.96
CA THR A 87 6.74 -11.37 9.43
C THR A 87 8.13 -11.47 8.82
N ARG A 88 8.71 -12.67 8.84
CA ARG A 88 10.05 -12.90 8.29
C ARG A 88 10.10 -12.58 6.80
N HIS A 89 9.14 -13.06 6.04
CA HIS A 89 9.10 -12.81 4.59
C HIS A 89 8.97 -11.31 4.29
N LEU A 90 8.12 -10.61 5.03
CA LEU A 90 7.94 -9.17 4.88
C LEU A 90 9.25 -8.43 5.15
N GLU A 91 9.91 -8.75 6.26
CA GLU A 91 11.18 -8.13 6.63
C GLU A 91 12.28 -8.41 5.61
N GLU A 92 12.38 -9.63 5.12
CA GLU A 92 13.37 -10.00 4.12
C GLU A 92 13.13 -9.27 2.80
N SER A 93 11.87 -9.14 2.39
CA SER A 93 11.51 -8.42 1.18
C SER A 93 11.87 -6.93 1.28
N LEU A 94 11.55 -6.33 2.41
CA LEU A 94 11.83 -4.91 2.65
C LEU A 94 13.33 -4.64 2.77
N ASN A 95 14.04 -5.44 3.55
CA ASN A 95 15.49 -5.31 3.72
C ASN A 95 16.22 -5.54 2.40
N GLY A 96 15.78 -6.52 1.61
CA GLY A 96 16.35 -6.79 0.30
C GLY A 96 16.25 -5.59 -0.62
N SER A 97 15.15 -4.85 -0.56
CA SER A 97 14.96 -3.66 -1.39
C SER A 97 15.93 -2.54 -1.05
N PHE A 98 16.40 -2.47 0.20
CA PHE A 98 17.37 -1.45 0.61
C PHE A 98 18.82 -1.88 0.38
N ARG A 99 19.12 -3.16 0.57
CA ARG A 99 20.50 -3.67 0.53
C ARG A 99 20.97 -4.09 -0.85
N ASP A 100 20.05 -4.50 -1.71
CA ASP A 100 20.39 -5.00 -3.03
C ASP A 100 20.34 -3.86 -4.05
N ALA A 101 21.51 -3.39 -4.47
CA ALA A 101 21.63 -2.31 -5.44
C ALA A 101 21.02 -2.64 -6.81
N SER A 102 20.80 -3.94 -7.10
CA SER A 102 20.13 -4.35 -8.34
C SER A 102 18.63 -4.17 -8.28
N ARG A 103 18.06 -4.00 -7.07
CA ARG A 103 16.63 -3.76 -6.86
C ARG A 103 16.38 -2.25 -6.86
N LYS A 104 16.38 -1.67 -8.06
CA LYS A 104 16.12 -0.24 -8.19
C LYS A 104 14.67 0.07 -7.89
N PRO A 105 14.39 1.25 -7.29
CA PRO A 105 13.01 1.69 -7.11
C PRO A 105 12.29 1.78 -8.45
N ASP A 106 11.07 1.26 -8.50
CA ASP A 106 10.17 1.51 -9.62
C ASP A 106 9.54 2.90 -9.38
N THR A 107 10.10 3.91 -10.04
CA THR A 107 9.67 5.30 -9.82
C THR A 107 8.20 5.50 -10.17
N LYS A 108 7.71 4.83 -11.20
CA LYS A 108 6.30 4.94 -11.58
C LYS A 108 5.38 4.38 -10.49
N ARG A 109 5.75 3.23 -9.95
CA ARG A 109 4.99 2.61 -8.86
C ARG A 109 5.03 3.46 -7.60
N CYS A 110 6.19 4.02 -7.27
CA CYS A 110 6.33 4.93 -6.13
C CYS A 110 5.48 6.19 -6.31
N ASP A 111 5.50 6.79 -7.50
CA ASP A 111 4.67 7.97 -7.79
C ASP A 111 3.19 7.64 -7.68
N ASN A 112 2.77 6.51 -8.22
CA ASN A 112 1.38 6.07 -8.09
C ASN A 112 0.98 5.91 -6.62
N GLY A 113 1.83 5.24 -5.84
CA GLY A 113 1.56 4.99 -4.42
C GLY A 113 1.47 6.28 -3.61
N VAL A 114 2.40 7.21 -3.83
CA VAL A 114 2.40 8.50 -3.14
C VAL A 114 1.15 9.30 -3.51
N ASN A 115 0.82 9.36 -4.80
CA ASN A 115 -0.37 10.09 -5.25
C ASN A 115 -1.66 9.49 -4.68
N MET A 116 -1.75 8.16 -4.61
CA MET A 116 -2.91 7.49 -4.02
C MET A 116 -3.02 7.76 -2.53
N MET A 117 -1.90 7.84 -1.81
CA MET A 117 -1.92 8.23 -0.40
C MET A 117 -2.38 9.67 -0.21
N PHE A 118 -1.98 10.59 -1.09
CA PHE A 118 -2.50 11.96 -1.07
C PHE A 118 -4.01 12.00 -1.36
N ASP A 119 -4.48 11.15 -2.28
CA ASP A 119 -5.92 11.03 -2.55
C ASP A 119 -6.68 10.59 -1.29
N ILE A 120 -6.14 9.61 -0.57
CA ILE A 120 -6.74 9.17 0.70
C ILE A 120 -6.82 10.34 1.68
N ILE A 121 -5.72 11.07 1.85
CA ILE A 121 -5.66 12.22 2.75
C ILE A 121 -6.75 13.24 2.40
N GLY A 122 -6.94 13.49 1.11
CA GLY A 122 -7.95 14.43 0.63
C GLY A 122 -9.40 13.98 0.85
N MET A 123 -9.62 12.69 1.05
CA MET A 123 -10.97 12.11 1.16
C MET A 123 -11.39 11.75 2.58
N VAL A 124 -10.46 11.78 3.55
CA VAL A 124 -10.74 11.33 4.92
C VAL A 124 -10.50 12.43 5.94
N PRO A 125 -11.13 12.35 7.13
CA PRO A 125 -10.87 13.32 8.20
C PRO A 125 -9.42 13.33 8.65
N GLU A 126 -9.00 14.47 9.19
CA GLU A 126 -7.62 14.71 9.62
C GLU A 126 -7.08 13.64 10.58
N ARG A 127 -7.93 13.10 11.45
CA ARG A 127 -7.52 12.07 12.40
C ARG A 127 -6.98 10.79 11.74
N TYR A 128 -7.23 10.60 10.45
CA TYR A 128 -6.77 9.46 9.68
C TYR A 128 -5.58 9.79 8.76
N HIS A 129 -4.96 10.96 8.90
CA HIS A 129 -3.88 11.38 8.01
C HIS A 129 -2.50 10.88 8.42
N VAL A 130 -2.31 10.50 9.69
CA VAL A 130 -0.97 10.17 10.23
C VAL A 130 -0.33 9.00 9.48
N GLN A 131 -1.04 7.91 9.29
CA GLN A 131 -0.48 6.73 8.65
C GLN A 131 -0.20 6.92 7.16
N PRO A 132 -1.10 7.52 6.37
CA PRO A 132 -0.77 7.85 4.98
C PRO A 132 0.45 8.78 4.87
N LEU A 133 0.57 9.79 5.72
CA LEU A 133 1.72 10.69 5.73
C LEU A 133 3.01 9.94 6.08
N ALA A 134 2.95 8.99 7.01
CA ALA A 134 4.10 8.17 7.37
C ALA A 134 4.58 7.34 6.17
N ILE A 135 3.66 6.76 5.41
CA ILE A 135 4.00 5.99 4.21
C ILE A 135 4.64 6.89 3.16
N ILE A 136 4.04 8.05 2.89
CA ILE A 136 4.59 9.02 1.93
C ILE A 136 6.01 9.40 2.32
N SER A 137 6.23 9.73 3.58
CA SER A 137 7.55 10.12 4.08
C SER A 137 8.58 9.02 3.89
N TYR A 138 8.20 7.77 4.16
CA TYR A 138 9.09 6.63 4.01
C TYR A 138 9.46 6.39 2.54
N VAL A 139 8.49 6.45 1.64
CA VAL A 139 8.72 6.24 0.21
C VAL A 139 9.62 7.34 -0.36
N LEU A 140 9.39 8.59 0.04
CA LEU A 140 10.19 9.72 -0.44
C LEU A 140 11.62 9.68 0.11
N TRP A 141 11.80 9.13 1.32
CA TRP A 141 13.14 8.96 1.89
C TRP A 141 13.93 7.87 1.17
N TRP A 142 13.26 6.80 0.77
CA TRP A 142 13.87 5.67 0.06
C TRP A 142 14.16 6.05 -1.40
#